data_3dc0f715d91a9179f5a37974ca1add38
#
_entry.id   3dc0f715d91a9179f5a37974ca1add38
#
_cell.length_a   1.000
_cell.length_b   1.000
_cell.length_c   1.000
_cell.angle_alpha   90.00
_cell.angle_beta   90.00
_cell.angle_gamma   90.00
#
_symmetry.space_group_name_H-M   'P 1'
#
loop_
_entity.id
_entity.type
_entity.pdbx_description
1 polymer ?
#
loop_
_entity_poly.entity_id
_entity_poly.type
_entity_poly.pdbx_seq_one_letter_code
_entity_poly.pdbx_strand_id
1 'polypeptide(L)'
;DEVATGTVTNMYGPTETTIWSSTQGVAGKPDSIHVGKPIANTQFYIVDDYLQPTPLGVPGELLIGGDGVTRGYYERPELTDERFVSLKFTDPGRQRAYRTGDMARYLEDGTVDLLGRMDFQVKIRGHRIELGEIETALGQQAGVRECVVTAQPDSGGDLRLVGYLVADGEAPDDASLREALRARLPEYMVPSVFAQLSSFPLTPNGKIDRKALKPPTQRAKVGDKPAERPSGELESSIAEVWKHVLQISEVGRDHNFFDIGGHSLLAVQVHRNLQQTLEQSVSLTDLYRFPTIASLAGYLGGDGPARAIGQASDRGARRRQAMARRRKARGG
;
A
#
# COMPACT_ATOMS: atom_id res chain seq x y z
N ASP A 1 22.54 2.59 -10.21
CA ASP A 1 23.12 3.94 -10.05
C ASP A 1 23.38 4.69 -11.37
N GLU A 2 23.11 4.11 -12.55
CA GLU A 2 23.34 4.73 -13.86
C GLU A 2 22.11 4.78 -14.76
N VAL A 3 20.91 4.80 -14.20
CA VAL A 3 19.66 4.69 -15.00
C VAL A 3 19.05 6.04 -15.37
N ALA A 4 19.38 7.11 -14.68
CA ALA A 4 18.83 8.44 -14.97
C ALA A 4 19.80 9.24 -15.87
N THR A 5 19.51 9.35 -17.15
CA THR A 5 20.24 10.19 -18.11
C THR A 5 19.77 11.66 -18.12
N GLY A 6 18.92 12.07 -17.20
CA GLY A 6 18.30 13.38 -17.12
C GLY A 6 18.20 13.92 -15.69
N THR A 7 17.48 15.03 -15.51
CA THR A 7 17.21 15.63 -14.21
C THR A 7 16.22 14.77 -13.43
N VAL A 8 16.56 14.39 -12.20
CA VAL A 8 15.63 13.74 -11.26
C VAL A 8 14.95 14.83 -10.45
N THR A 9 13.62 14.77 -10.37
CA THR A 9 12.83 15.72 -9.58
C THR A 9 11.98 14.95 -8.58
N ASN A 10 12.15 15.27 -7.28
CA ASN A 10 11.24 14.83 -6.25
C ASN A 10 9.97 15.67 -6.30
N MET A 11 8.81 15.04 -6.22
CA MET A 11 7.50 15.69 -6.26
C MET A 11 6.69 15.27 -5.04
N TYR A 12 6.02 16.24 -4.41
CA TYR A 12 5.18 16.00 -3.25
C TYR A 12 3.82 16.68 -3.45
N GLY A 13 2.76 16.02 -3.01
CA GLY A 13 1.41 16.56 -2.94
C GLY A 13 0.38 15.47 -2.64
N PRO A 14 -0.64 15.79 -1.83
CA PRO A 14 -1.81 14.95 -1.61
C PRO A 14 -2.83 15.10 -2.75
N THR A 15 -3.73 14.12 -2.90
CA THR A 15 -4.83 14.16 -3.86
C THR A 15 -5.72 15.39 -3.66
N GLU A 16 -5.90 15.79 -2.41
CA GLU A 16 -6.71 16.91 -1.97
C GLU A 16 -6.18 18.28 -2.43
N THR A 17 -4.95 18.32 -2.95
CA THR A 17 -4.34 19.53 -3.54
C THR A 17 -3.90 19.30 -4.99
N THR A 18 -4.57 18.39 -5.68
CA THR A 18 -4.42 18.10 -7.11
C THR A 18 -3.05 17.57 -7.47
N ILE A 19 -2.68 16.43 -6.87
CA ILE A 19 -1.54 15.55 -7.18
C ILE A 19 -0.18 16.14 -6.77
N TRP A 20 0.24 17.29 -7.31
CA TRP A 20 1.54 17.89 -7.05
C TRP A 20 1.39 19.28 -6.46
N SER A 21 2.05 19.49 -5.35
CA SER A 21 2.02 20.77 -4.64
C SER A 21 3.41 21.40 -4.51
N SER A 22 4.46 20.58 -4.62
CA SER A 22 5.85 21.08 -4.63
C SER A 22 6.78 20.20 -5.43
N THR A 23 7.94 20.75 -5.77
CA THR A 23 9.00 20.08 -6.50
C THR A 23 10.37 20.40 -5.93
N GLN A 24 11.28 19.42 -5.99
CA GLN A 24 12.70 19.58 -5.65
C GLN A 24 13.56 18.87 -6.68
N GLY A 25 14.44 19.62 -7.35
CA GLY A 25 15.49 19.04 -8.18
C GLY A 25 16.47 18.25 -7.32
N VAL A 26 16.78 17.02 -7.72
CA VAL A 26 17.74 16.14 -7.04
C VAL A 26 18.97 15.99 -7.90
N ALA A 27 20.11 16.45 -7.40
CA ALA A 27 21.40 16.34 -8.08
C ALA A 27 22.35 15.46 -7.25
N GLY A 28 23.05 14.55 -7.91
CA GLY A 28 24.03 13.67 -7.25
C GLY A 28 23.41 12.71 -6.23
N LYS A 29 24.10 12.52 -5.11
CA LYS A 29 23.64 11.76 -3.93
C LYS A 29 23.47 12.74 -2.76
N PRO A 30 22.30 13.37 -2.60
CA PRO A 30 22.07 14.27 -1.48
C PRO A 30 21.96 13.49 -0.17
N ASP A 31 22.39 14.10 0.95
CA ASP A 31 22.28 13.52 2.29
C ASP A 31 20.81 13.36 2.72
N SER A 32 19.94 14.26 2.21
CA SER A 32 18.49 14.22 2.44
C SER A 32 17.73 14.71 1.20
N ILE A 33 16.53 14.18 1.00
CA ILE A 33 15.62 14.60 -0.07
C ILE A 33 14.42 15.30 0.57
N HIS A 34 14.36 16.62 0.36
CA HIS A 34 13.27 17.46 0.82
C HIS A 34 12.13 17.50 -0.20
N VAL A 35 10.97 18.00 0.20
CA VAL A 35 9.82 18.16 -0.72
C VAL A 35 9.95 19.44 -1.56
N GLY A 36 10.94 20.26 -1.29
CA GLY A 36 11.27 21.45 -2.08
C GLY A 36 10.37 22.63 -1.80
N LYS A 37 10.04 23.37 -2.86
CA LYS A 37 9.24 24.59 -2.82
C LYS A 37 7.90 24.39 -3.50
N PRO A 38 6.85 25.15 -3.08
CA PRO A 38 5.55 25.10 -3.75
C PRO A 38 5.64 25.41 -5.25
N ILE A 39 4.83 24.72 -6.04
CA ILE A 39 4.63 25.06 -7.45
C ILE A 39 3.83 26.36 -7.61
N ALA A 40 3.68 26.85 -8.86
CA ALA A 40 2.90 28.06 -9.14
C ALA A 40 1.47 27.96 -8.55
N ASN A 41 0.97 29.08 -8.05
CA ASN A 41 -0.38 29.21 -7.45
C ASN A 41 -0.63 28.29 -6.26
N THR A 42 0.43 27.81 -5.60
CA THR A 42 0.36 26.96 -4.40
C THR A 42 1.09 27.64 -3.26
N GLN A 43 0.54 27.62 -2.07
CA GLN A 43 1.15 28.15 -0.86
C GLN A 43 1.30 27.04 0.17
N PHE A 44 2.45 27.01 0.85
CA PHE A 44 2.68 26.19 2.01
C PHE A 44 2.61 27.05 3.27
N TYR A 45 2.00 26.52 4.30
CA TYR A 45 1.95 27.11 5.63
C TYR A 45 2.33 26.06 6.64
N ILE A 46 3.31 26.33 7.49
CA ILE A 46 3.65 25.46 8.62
C ILE A 46 3.09 26.13 9.85
N VAL A 47 2.18 25.45 10.55
CA VAL A 47 1.39 26.03 11.61
C VAL A 47 1.46 25.19 12.90
N ASP A 48 1.21 25.84 14.02
CA ASP A 48 1.02 25.21 15.32
C ASP A 48 -0.42 24.65 15.51
N ASP A 49 -0.71 24.11 16.69
CA ASP A 49 -2.03 23.56 17.04
C ASP A 49 -3.16 24.60 17.01
N TYR A 50 -2.83 25.90 17.05
CA TYR A 50 -3.78 27.02 16.98
C TYR A 50 -3.90 27.59 15.57
N LEU A 51 -3.35 26.90 14.57
CA LEU A 51 -3.30 27.37 13.17
C LEU A 51 -2.55 28.71 13.01
N GLN A 52 -1.55 29.00 13.87
CA GLN A 52 -0.68 30.16 13.70
C GLN A 52 0.64 29.75 13.04
N PRO A 53 1.22 30.60 12.16
CA PRO A 53 2.49 30.28 11.51
C PRO A 53 3.60 30.03 12.50
N THR A 54 4.37 28.96 12.30
CA THR A 54 5.57 28.69 13.12
C THR A 54 6.77 29.50 12.60
N PRO A 55 7.72 29.86 13.48
CA PRO A 55 8.99 30.43 13.05
C PRO A 55 9.80 29.48 12.15
N LEU A 56 10.75 30.07 11.39
CA LEU A 56 11.70 29.32 10.58
C LEU A 56 12.42 28.23 11.40
N GLY A 57 12.49 27.02 10.88
CA GLY A 57 13.12 25.87 11.52
C GLY A 57 12.28 25.18 12.60
N VAL A 58 11.19 25.80 13.04
CA VAL A 58 10.29 25.22 14.07
C VAL A 58 9.30 24.26 13.40
N PRO A 59 9.18 23.00 13.88
CA PRO A 59 8.21 22.05 13.37
C PRO A 59 6.76 22.47 13.61
N GLY A 60 5.89 22.15 12.66
CA GLY A 60 4.44 22.32 12.74
C GLY A 60 3.73 21.49 11.68
N GLU A 61 2.40 21.55 11.65
CA GLU A 61 1.62 20.90 10.60
C GLU A 61 1.75 21.65 9.27
N LEU A 62 2.05 20.91 8.20
CA LEU A 62 2.03 21.48 6.84
C LEU A 62 0.60 21.61 6.35
N LEU A 63 0.21 22.83 6.01
CA LEU A 63 -1.03 23.14 5.32
C LEU A 63 -0.71 23.60 3.89
N ILE A 64 -1.57 23.24 2.96
CA ILE A 64 -1.43 23.61 1.54
C ILE A 64 -2.63 24.44 1.11
N GLY A 65 -2.37 25.65 0.65
CA GLY A 65 -3.33 26.56 0.05
C GLY A 65 -3.11 26.75 -1.45
N GLY A 66 -4.01 27.49 -2.09
CA GLY A 66 -3.91 27.88 -3.49
C GLY A 66 -4.92 27.19 -4.41
N ASP A 67 -4.73 27.38 -5.71
CA ASP A 67 -5.70 26.99 -6.75
C ASP A 67 -5.85 25.46 -6.87
N GLY A 68 -4.85 24.70 -6.42
CA GLY A 68 -4.87 23.25 -6.41
C GLY A 68 -5.75 22.61 -5.32
N VAL A 69 -6.20 23.39 -4.32
CA VAL A 69 -7.01 22.86 -3.22
C VAL A 69 -8.40 22.46 -3.72
N THR A 70 -8.73 21.17 -3.59
CA THR A 70 -10.01 20.60 -4.04
C THR A 70 -11.19 21.11 -3.21
N ARG A 71 -12.42 20.88 -3.70
CA ARG A 71 -13.65 21.32 -3.02
C ARG A 71 -13.90 20.61 -1.68
N GLY A 72 -13.40 19.40 -1.52
CA GLY A 72 -13.58 18.57 -0.33
C GLY A 72 -13.89 17.13 -0.69
N TYR A 73 -14.39 16.37 0.28
CA TYR A 73 -14.77 14.97 0.12
C TYR A 73 -16.24 14.85 -0.25
N TYR A 74 -16.53 14.07 -1.29
CA TYR A 74 -17.88 13.86 -1.79
C TYR A 74 -18.80 13.26 -0.72
N GLU A 75 -19.96 13.90 -0.47
CA GLU A 75 -20.94 13.51 0.56
C GLU A 75 -20.38 13.33 1.98
N ARG A 76 -19.28 14.03 2.32
CA ARG A 76 -18.65 13.99 3.64
C ARG A 76 -18.35 15.41 4.14
N PRO A 77 -19.39 16.19 4.46
CA PRO A 77 -19.20 17.58 4.88
C PRO A 77 -18.39 17.69 6.18
N GLU A 78 -18.64 16.87 7.17
CA GLU A 78 -17.94 16.90 8.45
C GLU A 78 -16.42 16.66 8.29
N LEU A 79 -16.04 15.66 7.50
CA LEU A 79 -14.63 15.40 7.19
C LEU A 79 -14.02 16.52 6.34
N THR A 80 -14.82 17.14 5.47
CA THR A 80 -14.37 18.28 4.67
C THR A 80 -14.07 19.48 5.58
N ASP A 81 -14.95 19.80 6.51
CA ASP A 81 -14.75 20.91 7.46
C ASP A 81 -13.58 20.67 8.43
N GLU A 82 -13.31 19.41 8.80
CA GLU A 82 -12.15 19.04 9.60
C GLU A 82 -10.82 19.24 8.87
N ARG A 83 -10.78 18.87 7.57
CA ARG A 83 -9.54 18.82 6.80
C ARG A 83 -9.27 20.05 5.96
N PHE A 84 -10.30 20.83 5.61
CA PHE A 84 -10.17 22.05 4.81
C PHE A 84 -10.53 23.26 5.67
N VAL A 85 -9.50 23.92 6.16
CA VAL A 85 -9.63 25.02 7.13
C VAL A 85 -9.50 26.39 6.49
N SER A 86 -9.95 27.42 7.20
CA SER A 86 -9.78 28.82 6.80
C SER A 86 -8.72 29.49 7.67
N LEU A 87 -7.67 30.00 7.03
CA LEU A 87 -6.54 30.67 7.69
C LEU A 87 -6.84 32.18 7.82
N LYS A 88 -6.69 32.73 9.00
CA LYS A 88 -7.00 34.13 9.31
C LYS A 88 -5.86 35.10 9.00
N PHE A 89 -4.64 34.60 8.84
CA PHE A 89 -3.43 35.39 8.61
C PHE A 89 -3.09 35.55 7.12
N THR A 90 -3.90 35.01 6.22
CA THR A 90 -3.69 35.08 4.77
C THR A 90 -4.60 36.16 4.14
N ASP A 91 -4.27 36.55 2.90
CA ASP A 91 -5.10 37.48 2.13
C ASP A 91 -6.52 36.95 1.92
N PRO A 92 -7.53 37.83 1.88
CA PRO A 92 -8.89 37.46 1.47
C PRO A 92 -8.87 36.75 0.10
N GLY A 93 -9.49 35.57 0.04
CA GLY A 93 -9.49 34.72 -1.17
C GLY A 93 -8.41 33.64 -1.21
N ARG A 94 -7.41 33.70 -0.33
CA ARG A 94 -6.39 32.64 -0.16
C ARG A 94 -6.47 31.95 1.19
N GLN A 95 -7.58 32.10 1.88
CA GLN A 95 -7.73 31.63 3.26
C GLN A 95 -7.92 30.12 3.36
N ARG A 96 -8.44 29.48 2.30
CA ARG A 96 -8.74 28.06 2.34
C ARG A 96 -7.50 27.21 2.13
N ALA A 97 -7.21 26.32 3.08
CA ALA A 97 -6.07 25.43 3.04
C ALA A 97 -6.47 24.00 3.45
N TYR A 98 -5.76 23.04 2.91
CA TYR A 98 -5.87 21.62 3.26
C TYR A 98 -4.86 21.27 4.34
N ARG A 99 -5.32 20.62 5.41
CA ARG A 99 -4.51 20.04 6.48
C ARG A 99 -3.95 18.71 6.02
N THR A 100 -2.63 18.65 5.80
CA THR A 100 -2.01 17.43 5.28
C THR A 100 -1.87 16.33 6.33
N GLY A 101 -1.76 16.71 7.61
CA GLY A 101 -1.36 15.84 8.70
C GLY A 101 0.14 15.50 8.67
N ASP A 102 0.91 16.12 7.78
CA ASP A 102 2.37 15.99 7.75
C ASP A 102 3.02 17.01 8.68
N MET A 103 3.92 16.57 9.54
CA MET A 103 4.81 17.41 10.33
C MET A 103 5.95 17.89 9.44
N ALA A 104 6.18 19.19 9.40
CA ALA A 104 7.20 19.80 8.55
C ALA A 104 7.86 21.01 9.22
N ARG A 105 8.96 21.47 8.62
CA ARG A 105 9.60 22.75 8.97
C ARG A 105 10.15 23.41 7.71
N TYR A 106 10.24 24.74 7.72
CA TYR A 106 11.01 25.47 6.71
C TYR A 106 12.49 25.39 7.01
N LEU A 107 13.30 25.21 5.97
CA LEU A 107 14.75 25.38 6.01
C LEU A 107 15.10 26.83 5.64
N GLU A 108 16.36 27.24 5.90
CA GLU A 108 16.85 28.60 5.68
C GLU A 108 16.72 29.07 4.22
N ASP A 109 16.82 28.16 3.26
CA ASP A 109 16.67 28.42 1.83
C ASP A 109 15.20 28.47 1.36
N GLY A 110 14.25 28.28 2.28
CA GLY A 110 12.81 28.26 2.03
C GLY A 110 12.32 26.94 1.45
N THR A 111 13.13 25.89 1.42
CA THR A 111 12.64 24.53 1.16
C THR A 111 11.92 23.97 2.38
N VAL A 112 11.04 22.98 2.15
CA VAL A 112 10.30 22.32 3.22
C VAL A 112 10.85 20.92 3.45
N ASP A 113 11.17 20.66 4.70
CA ASP A 113 11.63 19.37 5.22
C ASP A 113 10.45 18.67 5.93
N LEU A 114 10.11 17.45 5.49
CA LEU A 114 9.08 16.62 6.12
C LEU A 114 9.70 15.79 7.23
N LEU A 115 9.13 15.91 8.42
CA LEU A 115 9.60 15.22 9.64
C LEU A 115 8.79 13.94 9.94
N GLY A 116 7.76 13.68 9.16
CA GLY A 116 6.88 12.52 9.31
C GLY A 116 5.41 12.90 9.37
N ARG A 117 4.57 11.97 9.82
CA ARG A 117 3.13 12.17 9.95
C ARG A 117 2.75 12.44 11.41
N MET A 118 1.78 13.33 11.61
CA MET A 118 1.15 13.58 12.90
C MET A 118 0.14 12.49 13.28
N ASP A 119 -0.45 11.87 12.26
CA ASP A 119 -1.36 10.73 12.38
C ASP A 119 -0.64 9.40 12.10
N PHE A 120 -1.37 8.30 12.18
CA PHE A 120 -0.84 6.96 11.92
C PHE A 120 -0.97 6.53 10.45
N GLN A 121 -1.27 7.46 9.55
CA GLN A 121 -1.34 7.16 8.13
C GLN A 121 0.03 6.77 7.58
N VAL A 122 0.06 5.76 6.73
CA VAL A 122 1.29 5.26 6.13
C VAL A 122 1.18 5.20 4.61
N LYS A 123 2.32 5.30 3.94
CA LYS A 123 2.42 5.04 2.50
C LYS A 123 3.12 3.70 2.30
N ILE A 124 2.40 2.71 1.77
CA ILE A 124 2.95 1.39 1.45
C ILE A 124 2.71 1.13 -0.03
N ARG A 125 3.78 0.95 -0.79
CA ARG A 125 3.73 0.65 -2.24
C ARG A 125 2.87 1.65 -3.04
N GLY A 126 2.92 2.92 -2.68
CA GLY A 126 2.16 3.99 -3.32
C GLY A 126 0.72 4.16 -2.82
N HIS A 127 0.21 3.22 -2.03
CA HIS A 127 -1.11 3.35 -1.39
C HIS A 127 -1.02 4.16 -0.11
N ARG A 128 -1.93 5.11 0.02
CA ARG A 128 -2.15 5.88 1.25
C ARG A 128 -3.12 5.08 2.13
N ILE A 129 -2.67 4.62 3.28
CA ILE A 129 -3.38 3.69 4.15
C ILE A 129 -3.64 4.34 5.51
N GLU A 130 -4.91 4.44 5.87
CA GLU A 130 -5.37 4.84 7.19
C GLU A 130 -5.37 3.62 8.12
N LEU A 131 -4.40 3.53 9.02
CA LEU A 131 -4.31 2.39 9.93
C LEU A 131 -5.55 2.27 10.84
N GLY A 132 -6.17 3.40 11.21
CA GLY A 132 -7.40 3.43 12.01
C GLY A 132 -8.61 2.78 11.32
N GLU A 133 -8.69 2.82 10.00
CA GLU A 133 -9.74 2.14 9.25
C GLU A 133 -9.60 0.61 9.37
N ILE A 134 -8.37 0.12 9.28
CA ILE A 134 -8.07 -1.31 9.47
C ILE A 134 -8.34 -1.72 10.91
N GLU A 135 -7.93 -0.92 11.88
CA GLU A 135 -8.17 -1.16 13.31
C GLU A 135 -9.67 -1.21 13.62
N THR A 136 -10.45 -0.32 13.02
CA THR A 136 -11.91 -0.32 13.17
C THR A 136 -12.52 -1.61 12.64
N ALA A 137 -12.10 -2.05 11.46
CA ALA A 137 -12.60 -3.29 10.85
C ALA A 137 -12.16 -4.54 11.64
N LEU A 138 -10.93 -4.54 12.16
CA LEU A 138 -10.35 -5.63 12.94
C LEU A 138 -10.99 -5.72 14.33
N GLY A 139 -11.21 -4.59 15.00
CA GLY A 139 -11.85 -4.54 16.32
C GLY A 139 -13.32 -4.98 16.34
N GLN A 140 -13.97 -5.07 15.17
CA GLN A 140 -15.34 -5.59 15.06
C GLN A 140 -15.39 -7.12 14.91
N GLN A 141 -14.24 -7.80 14.86
CA GLN A 141 -14.20 -9.25 14.74
C GLN A 141 -14.43 -9.91 16.10
N ALA A 142 -15.20 -11.00 16.09
CA ALA A 142 -15.45 -11.77 17.30
C ALA A 142 -14.13 -12.30 17.89
N GLY A 143 -13.97 -12.21 19.22
CA GLY A 143 -12.75 -12.63 19.89
C GLY A 143 -11.61 -11.60 19.91
N VAL A 144 -11.78 -10.45 19.25
CA VAL A 144 -10.82 -9.32 19.32
C VAL A 144 -11.29 -8.32 20.37
N ARG A 145 -10.54 -8.20 21.46
CA ARG A 145 -10.80 -7.22 22.54
C ARG A 145 -10.19 -5.86 22.23
N GLU A 146 -8.95 -5.86 21.79
CA GLU A 146 -8.19 -4.67 21.43
C GLU A 146 -7.30 -4.98 20.24
N CYS A 147 -7.10 -4.02 19.37
CA CYS A 147 -6.21 -4.18 18.21
C CYS A 147 -5.46 -2.89 17.89
N VAL A 148 -4.29 -3.07 17.30
CA VAL A 148 -3.45 -2.00 16.75
C VAL A 148 -2.84 -2.50 15.45
N VAL A 149 -2.78 -1.65 14.45
CA VAL A 149 -2.09 -1.95 13.19
C VAL A 149 -0.89 -1.02 13.03
N THR A 150 0.24 -1.56 12.61
CA THR A 150 1.44 -0.77 12.32
C THR A 150 2.01 -1.13 10.96
N ALA A 151 2.75 -0.21 10.35
CA ALA A 151 3.62 -0.50 9.22
C ALA A 151 5.02 -0.82 9.74
N GLN A 152 5.55 -1.97 9.39
CA GLN A 152 6.87 -2.40 9.83
C GLN A 152 7.67 -2.98 8.67
N PRO A 153 9.00 -2.83 8.66
CA PRO A 153 9.84 -3.42 7.62
C PRO A 153 9.77 -4.95 7.70
N ASP A 154 9.70 -5.57 6.56
CA ASP A 154 9.89 -7.00 6.41
C ASP A 154 11.40 -7.36 6.35
N SER A 155 11.71 -8.63 6.07
CA SER A 155 13.10 -9.09 5.95
C SER A 155 13.88 -8.48 4.77
N GLY A 156 13.18 -7.93 3.79
CA GLY A 156 13.74 -7.23 2.63
C GLY A 156 13.85 -5.72 2.82
N GLY A 157 13.34 -5.18 3.94
CA GLY A 157 13.28 -3.75 4.22
C GLY A 157 12.05 -3.04 3.69
N ASP A 158 11.15 -3.74 2.98
CA ASP A 158 9.90 -3.19 2.50
C ASP A 158 8.86 -3.09 3.63
N LEU A 159 8.10 -2.00 3.65
CA LEU A 159 7.04 -1.83 4.63
C LEU A 159 5.86 -2.77 4.37
N ARG A 160 5.41 -3.44 5.44
CA ARG A 160 4.21 -4.28 5.47
C ARG A 160 3.32 -3.93 6.65
N LEU A 161 2.03 -4.21 6.51
CA LEU A 161 1.07 -4.08 7.60
C LEU A 161 1.18 -5.28 8.54
N VAL A 162 1.23 -4.98 9.84
CA VAL A 162 1.20 -5.96 10.94
C VAL A 162 0.04 -5.61 11.87
N GLY A 163 -0.89 -6.54 12.04
CA GLY A 163 -1.98 -6.44 13.00
C GLY A 163 -1.55 -7.04 14.33
N TYR A 164 -1.69 -6.28 15.41
CA TYR A 164 -1.52 -6.75 16.78
C TYR A 164 -2.89 -6.82 17.43
N LEU A 165 -3.15 -7.88 18.16
CA LEU A 165 -4.44 -8.07 18.81
C LEU A 165 -4.28 -8.65 20.22
N VAL A 166 -5.18 -8.24 21.10
CA VAL A 166 -5.43 -8.86 22.38
C VAL A 166 -6.79 -9.53 22.28
N ALA A 167 -6.81 -10.85 22.49
CA ALA A 167 -8.04 -11.62 22.38
C ALA A 167 -8.88 -11.57 23.66
N ASP A 168 -10.18 -11.73 23.49
CA ASP A 168 -11.13 -12.01 24.56
C ASP A 168 -11.49 -13.51 24.50
N GLY A 169 -10.72 -14.32 25.22
CA GLY A 169 -10.78 -15.78 25.13
C GLY A 169 -9.87 -16.37 24.05
N GLU A 170 -10.43 -17.28 23.24
CA GLU A 170 -9.68 -17.89 22.13
C GLU A 170 -9.52 -16.89 20.98
N ALA A 171 -8.28 -16.68 20.55
CA ALA A 171 -7.99 -15.75 19.47
C ALA A 171 -8.49 -16.31 18.13
N PRO A 172 -9.08 -15.45 17.28
CA PRO A 172 -9.38 -15.86 15.91
C PRO A 172 -8.10 -16.23 15.15
N ASP A 173 -8.18 -17.21 14.29
CA ASP A 173 -7.06 -17.58 13.43
C ASP A 173 -6.82 -16.54 12.33
N ASP A 174 -5.58 -16.47 11.86
CA ASP A 174 -5.13 -15.49 10.86
C ASP A 174 -5.93 -15.55 9.55
N ALA A 175 -6.36 -16.74 9.13
CA ALA A 175 -7.08 -16.91 7.86
C ALA A 175 -8.49 -16.32 7.97
N SER A 176 -9.20 -16.59 9.06
CA SER A 176 -10.52 -16.02 9.35
C SER A 176 -10.45 -14.49 9.46
N LEU A 177 -9.43 -13.95 10.14
CA LEU A 177 -9.23 -12.49 10.22
C LEU A 177 -9.01 -11.86 8.84
N ARG A 178 -8.17 -12.47 8.00
CA ARG A 178 -7.93 -11.96 6.64
C ARG A 178 -9.19 -12.01 5.78
N GLU A 179 -9.93 -13.11 5.83
CA GLU A 179 -11.19 -13.26 5.08
C GLU A 179 -12.21 -12.19 5.49
N ALA A 180 -12.38 -11.98 6.79
CA ALA A 180 -13.29 -10.96 7.32
C ALA A 180 -12.87 -9.53 6.92
N LEU A 181 -11.56 -9.23 6.91
CA LEU A 181 -11.06 -7.93 6.47
C LEU A 181 -11.21 -7.76 4.95
N ARG A 182 -10.92 -8.78 4.13
CA ARG A 182 -11.12 -8.76 2.67
C ARG A 182 -12.55 -8.49 2.24
N ALA A 183 -13.51 -8.89 3.04
CA ALA A 183 -14.92 -8.60 2.79
C ALA A 183 -15.26 -7.10 2.88
N ARG A 184 -14.40 -6.27 3.49
CA ARG A 184 -14.66 -4.87 3.83
C ARG A 184 -13.63 -3.89 3.31
N LEU A 185 -12.38 -4.34 3.17
CA LEU A 185 -11.22 -3.51 2.84
C LEU A 185 -10.55 -3.99 1.56
N PRO A 186 -9.93 -3.09 0.80
CA PRO A 186 -9.07 -3.46 -0.31
C PRO A 186 -7.92 -4.36 0.14
N GLU A 187 -7.44 -5.24 -0.72
CA GLU A 187 -6.37 -6.21 -0.41
C GLU A 187 -5.10 -5.57 0.14
N TYR A 188 -4.71 -4.39 -0.36
CA TYR A 188 -3.52 -3.68 0.11
C TYR A 188 -3.64 -3.13 1.55
N MET A 189 -4.84 -3.12 2.13
CA MET A 189 -5.12 -2.74 3.52
C MET A 189 -5.20 -3.94 4.46
N VAL A 190 -5.14 -5.17 3.97
CA VAL A 190 -5.20 -6.37 4.81
C VAL A 190 -3.81 -6.68 5.37
N PRO A 191 -3.65 -6.76 6.72
CA PRO A 191 -2.36 -7.11 7.32
C PRO A 191 -1.87 -8.47 6.86
N SER A 192 -0.59 -8.53 6.48
CA SER A 192 0.05 -9.80 6.06
C SER A 192 0.39 -10.71 7.23
N VAL A 193 0.49 -10.13 8.44
CA VAL A 193 0.85 -10.85 9.67
C VAL A 193 -0.02 -10.35 10.82
N PHE A 194 -0.47 -11.28 11.65
CA PHE A 194 -1.11 -10.96 12.93
C PHE A 194 -0.25 -11.48 14.08
N ALA A 195 -0.16 -10.68 15.15
CA ALA A 195 0.55 -11.02 16.37
C ALA A 195 -0.39 -10.90 17.56
N GLN A 196 -0.56 -11.99 18.29
CA GLN A 196 -1.34 -11.99 19.52
C GLN A 196 -0.47 -11.55 20.69
N LEU A 197 -1.00 -10.65 21.51
CA LEU A 197 -0.39 -10.16 22.73
C LEU A 197 -1.30 -10.43 23.93
N SER A 198 -0.71 -10.56 25.10
CA SER A 198 -1.47 -10.64 26.37
C SER A 198 -2.01 -9.25 26.77
N SER A 199 -1.25 -8.19 26.48
CA SER A 199 -1.62 -6.79 26.65
C SER A 199 -0.74 -5.89 25.79
N PHE A 200 -1.24 -4.69 25.46
CA PHE A 200 -0.43 -3.68 24.78
C PHE A 200 0.55 -2.98 25.72
N PRO A 201 1.78 -2.66 25.26
CA PRO A 201 2.66 -1.75 25.98
C PRO A 201 2.04 -0.36 26.02
N LEU A 202 2.16 0.31 27.17
CA LEU A 202 1.62 1.65 27.37
C LEU A 202 2.74 2.67 27.54
N THR A 203 2.53 3.86 27.02
CA THR A 203 3.33 5.05 27.34
C THR A 203 3.11 5.48 28.80
N PRO A 204 3.98 6.34 29.36
CA PRO A 204 3.77 6.90 30.71
C PRO A 204 2.39 7.58 30.91
N ASN A 205 1.79 8.06 29.82
CA ASN A 205 0.48 8.69 29.83
C ASN A 205 -0.70 7.71 29.63
N GLY A 206 -0.45 6.41 29.69
CA GLY A 206 -1.48 5.36 29.55
C GLY A 206 -2.00 5.12 28.13
N LYS A 207 -1.38 5.69 27.11
CA LYS A 207 -1.71 5.41 25.70
C LYS A 207 -0.89 4.23 25.17
N ILE A 208 -1.40 3.49 24.21
CA ILE A 208 -0.67 2.40 23.57
C ILE A 208 0.63 2.90 22.93
N ASP A 209 1.75 2.31 23.34
CA ASP A 209 3.08 2.59 22.76
C ASP A 209 3.31 1.75 21.49
N ARG A 210 2.90 2.31 20.34
CA ARG A 210 3.08 1.66 19.05
C ARG A 210 4.55 1.44 18.68
N LYS A 211 5.48 2.26 19.20
CA LYS A 211 6.92 2.13 18.93
C LYS A 211 7.54 0.95 19.66
N ALA A 212 6.97 0.56 20.79
CA ALA A 212 7.41 -0.61 21.55
C ALA A 212 6.93 -1.93 20.95
N LEU A 213 6.00 -1.91 19.96
CA LEU A 213 5.53 -3.10 19.28
C LEU A 213 6.62 -3.60 18.32
N LYS A 214 7.20 -4.76 18.67
CA LYS A 214 8.25 -5.39 17.86
C LYS A 214 7.63 -6.20 16.72
N PRO A 215 8.28 -6.22 15.54
CA PRO A 215 7.87 -7.14 14.48
C PRO A 215 7.80 -8.57 15.04
N PRO A 216 6.73 -9.32 14.75
CA PRO A 216 6.71 -10.72 15.12
C PRO A 216 7.92 -11.42 14.51
N THR A 217 8.72 -12.03 15.36
CA THR A 217 9.95 -12.77 14.98
C THR A 217 9.65 -14.03 14.17
N GLN A 218 8.41 -14.47 14.17
CA GLN A 218 7.96 -15.57 13.33
C GLN A 218 7.36 -15.02 12.04
N ARG A 219 7.91 -15.44 10.90
CA ARG A 219 7.14 -15.55 9.67
C ARG A 219 5.80 -16.18 10.05
N ALA A 220 4.70 -15.63 9.55
CA ALA A 220 3.38 -16.21 9.78
C ALA A 220 3.54 -17.73 9.72
N LYS A 221 3.21 -18.41 10.80
CA LYS A 221 3.03 -19.88 10.73
C LYS A 221 1.93 -20.05 9.72
N VAL A 222 2.32 -20.41 8.51
CA VAL A 222 1.37 -20.77 7.47
C VAL A 222 0.68 -21.99 8.01
N GLY A 223 -0.55 -21.83 8.47
CA GLY A 223 -1.50 -22.76 9.03
C GLY A 223 -0.92 -24.01 9.67
N ASP A 224 -1.35 -24.36 10.87
CA ASP A 224 -0.99 -25.60 11.59
C ASP A 224 -1.35 -26.92 10.83
N LYS A 225 -1.85 -26.84 9.61
CA LYS A 225 -1.98 -28.00 8.72
C LYS A 225 -0.63 -28.23 8.05
N PRO A 226 -0.10 -29.46 8.12
CA PRO A 226 1.09 -29.82 7.34
C PRO A 226 0.80 -29.49 5.89
N ALA A 227 1.54 -28.49 5.37
CA ALA A 227 1.37 -28.03 4.01
C ALA A 227 1.61 -29.21 3.06
N GLU A 228 0.63 -29.55 2.26
CA GLU A 228 0.85 -30.52 1.20
C GLU A 228 1.99 -30.04 0.30
N ARG A 229 2.95 -30.92 0.04
CA ARG A 229 4.07 -30.57 -0.81
C ARG A 229 3.61 -30.41 -2.26
N PRO A 230 4.21 -29.48 -3.00
CA PRO A 230 3.98 -29.42 -4.44
C PRO A 230 4.19 -30.77 -5.11
N SER A 231 3.27 -31.16 -5.97
CA SER A 231 3.25 -32.46 -6.65
C SER A 231 3.38 -32.29 -8.16
N GLY A 232 4.18 -33.13 -8.80
CA GLY A 232 4.44 -33.05 -10.23
C GLY A 232 5.44 -31.93 -10.61
N GLU A 233 5.83 -31.92 -11.87
CA GLU A 233 6.89 -31.07 -12.39
C GLU A 233 6.48 -29.58 -12.42
N LEU A 234 5.23 -29.29 -12.79
CA LEU A 234 4.73 -27.92 -12.91
C LEU A 234 4.58 -27.24 -11.54
N GLU A 235 3.97 -27.92 -10.56
CA GLU A 235 3.87 -27.38 -9.20
C GLU A 235 5.26 -27.18 -8.55
N SER A 236 6.18 -28.11 -8.79
CA SER A 236 7.55 -28.02 -8.29
C SER A 236 8.29 -26.82 -8.91
N SER A 237 8.14 -26.59 -10.21
CA SER A 237 8.76 -25.45 -10.89
C SER A 237 8.20 -24.10 -10.38
N ILE A 238 6.89 -24.02 -10.18
CA ILE A 238 6.24 -22.82 -9.58
C ILE A 238 6.75 -22.61 -8.15
N ALA A 239 6.84 -23.68 -7.36
CA ALA A 239 7.31 -23.62 -5.99
C ALA A 239 8.76 -23.13 -5.87
N GLU A 240 9.65 -23.57 -6.73
CA GLU A 240 11.06 -23.11 -6.72
C GLU A 240 11.15 -21.62 -7.07
N VAL A 241 10.38 -21.14 -8.06
CA VAL A 241 10.30 -19.71 -8.38
C VAL A 241 9.79 -18.91 -7.19
N TRP A 242 8.74 -19.38 -6.50
CA TRP A 242 8.18 -18.70 -5.34
C TRP A 242 9.17 -18.66 -4.17
N LYS A 243 9.83 -19.79 -3.85
CA LYS A 243 10.86 -19.84 -2.81
C LYS A 243 11.97 -18.84 -3.07
N HIS A 244 12.45 -18.80 -4.32
CA HIS A 244 13.51 -17.87 -4.71
C HIS A 244 13.08 -16.41 -4.56
N VAL A 245 11.90 -16.04 -5.10
CA VAL A 245 11.41 -14.65 -5.08
C VAL A 245 11.00 -14.20 -3.69
N LEU A 246 10.35 -15.09 -2.90
CA LEU A 246 9.88 -14.77 -1.55
C LEU A 246 10.98 -14.97 -0.48
N GLN A 247 12.15 -15.50 -0.86
CA GLN A 247 13.25 -15.80 0.07
C GLN A 247 12.80 -16.70 1.23
N ILE A 248 12.02 -17.75 0.92
CA ILE A 248 11.52 -18.73 1.89
C ILE A 248 12.07 -20.12 1.60
N SER A 249 12.26 -20.93 2.64
CA SER A 249 12.82 -22.30 2.50
C SER A 249 11.79 -23.31 2.02
N GLU A 250 10.51 -23.13 2.40
CA GLU A 250 9.44 -24.08 2.11
C GLU A 250 8.17 -23.35 1.71
N VAL A 251 7.42 -23.96 0.78
CA VAL A 251 6.10 -23.48 0.35
C VAL A 251 5.20 -24.69 0.10
N GLY A 252 3.97 -24.65 0.62
CA GLY A 252 2.96 -25.65 0.36
C GLY A 252 2.18 -25.33 -0.92
N ARG A 253 1.62 -26.38 -1.54
CA ARG A 253 0.86 -26.23 -2.80
C ARG A 253 -0.40 -25.37 -2.65
N ASP A 254 -1.00 -25.31 -1.46
CA ASP A 254 -2.22 -24.58 -1.16
C ASP A 254 -1.94 -23.24 -0.48
N HIS A 255 -0.67 -22.87 -0.27
CA HIS A 255 -0.33 -21.57 0.26
C HIS A 255 -0.67 -20.47 -0.72
N ASN A 256 -1.39 -19.44 -0.25
CA ASN A 256 -1.67 -18.26 -1.03
C ASN A 256 -0.41 -17.39 -1.10
N PHE A 257 0.00 -17.01 -2.31
CA PHE A 257 1.18 -16.19 -2.59
C PHE A 257 1.23 -14.92 -1.73
N PHE A 258 0.10 -14.23 -1.62
CA PHE A 258 0.01 -12.96 -0.90
C PHE A 258 0.07 -13.16 0.62
N ASP A 259 -0.47 -14.27 1.12
CA ASP A 259 -0.48 -14.58 2.56
C ASP A 259 0.92 -14.97 3.09
N ILE A 260 1.78 -15.52 2.23
CA ILE A 260 3.15 -15.92 2.58
C ILE A 260 4.20 -14.82 2.32
N GLY A 261 3.74 -13.59 2.06
CA GLY A 261 4.58 -12.40 1.90
C GLY A 261 4.72 -11.91 0.46
N GLY A 262 4.03 -12.51 -0.49
CA GLY A 262 3.94 -12.02 -1.86
C GLY A 262 3.23 -10.66 -1.94
N HIS A 263 3.63 -9.85 -2.90
CA HIS A 263 3.00 -8.57 -3.20
C HIS A 263 3.17 -8.21 -4.69
N SER A 264 2.55 -7.11 -5.13
CA SER A 264 2.50 -6.73 -6.55
C SER A 264 3.86 -6.70 -7.23
N LEU A 265 4.89 -6.16 -6.59
CA LEU A 265 6.24 -6.11 -7.16
C LEU A 265 6.87 -7.49 -7.26
N LEU A 266 6.72 -8.33 -6.21
CA LEU A 266 7.18 -9.71 -6.23
C LEU A 266 6.37 -10.56 -7.21
N ALA A 267 5.08 -10.28 -7.41
CA ALA A 267 4.26 -10.93 -8.43
C ALA A 267 4.81 -10.65 -9.85
N VAL A 268 5.30 -9.43 -10.11
CA VAL A 268 6.00 -9.12 -11.39
C VAL A 268 7.29 -9.92 -11.52
N GLN A 269 8.07 -10.08 -10.44
CA GLN A 269 9.28 -10.91 -10.47
C GLN A 269 8.95 -12.39 -10.68
N VAL A 270 7.95 -12.91 -9.97
CA VAL A 270 7.46 -14.28 -10.18
C VAL A 270 7.00 -14.49 -11.63
N HIS A 271 6.20 -13.56 -12.14
CA HIS A 271 5.74 -13.60 -13.54
C HIS A 271 6.91 -13.69 -14.52
N ARG A 272 7.93 -12.82 -14.38
CA ARG A 272 9.13 -12.83 -15.22
C ARG A 272 9.89 -14.15 -15.12
N ASN A 273 10.09 -14.66 -13.92
CA ASN A 273 10.81 -15.92 -13.70
C ASN A 273 10.02 -17.11 -14.23
N LEU A 274 8.70 -17.15 -14.03
CA LEU A 274 7.85 -18.20 -14.59
C LEU A 274 7.86 -18.20 -16.12
N GLN A 275 7.85 -17.03 -16.77
CA GLN A 275 7.97 -16.94 -18.23
C GLN A 275 9.30 -17.46 -18.76
N GLN A 276 10.37 -17.39 -17.97
CA GLN A 276 11.68 -17.94 -18.34
C GLN A 276 11.80 -19.46 -18.07
N THR A 277 11.09 -19.93 -17.06
CA THR A 277 11.20 -21.34 -16.57
C THR A 277 10.18 -22.25 -17.24
N LEU A 278 8.98 -21.73 -17.55
CA LEU A 278 7.90 -22.49 -18.13
C LEU A 278 7.78 -22.20 -19.62
N GLU A 279 7.58 -23.24 -20.44
CA GLU A 279 7.31 -23.10 -21.88
C GLU A 279 5.91 -22.50 -22.17
N GLN A 280 5.15 -22.17 -21.12
CA GLN A 280 3.79 -21.68 -21.19
C GLN A 280 3.72 -20.18 -20.86
N SER A 281 2.82 -19.48 -21.57
CA SER A 281 2.57 -18.07 -21.30
C SER A 281 1.70 -17.90 -20.04
N VAL A 282 2.27 -17.29 -19.01
CA VAL A 282 1.59 -16.86 -17.79
C VAL A 282 1.36 -15.37 -17.88
N SER A 283 0.18 -14.86 -17.54
CA SER A 283 -0.04 -13.42 -17.43
C SER A 283 0.07 -12.98 -15.97
N LEU A 284 0.40 -11.70 -15.76
CA LEU A 284 0.44 -11.14 -14.40
C LEU A 284 -0.92 -11.28 -13.68
N THR A 285 -2.02 -11.15 -14.42
CA THR A 285 -3.38 -11.30 -13.90
C THR A 285 -3.70 -12.72 -13.44
N ASP A 286 -3.02 -13.73 -14.00
CA ASP A 286 -3.24 -15.12 -13.62
C ASP A 286 -2.74 -15.38 -12.19
N LEU A 287 -1.65 -14.72 -11.75
CA LEU A 287 -1.16 -14.82 -10.37
C LEU A 287 -2.16 -14.28 -9.34
N TYR A 288 -2.95 -13.27 -9.71
CA TYR A 288 -4.02 -12.74 -8.85
C TYR A 288 -5.26 -13.61 -8.86
N ARG A 289 -5.58 -14.25 -9.98
CA ARG A 289 -6.74 -15.14 -10.13
C ARG A 289 -6.50 -16.52 -9.53
N PHE A 290 -5.27 -16.98 -9.55
CA PHE A 290 -4.83 -18.30 -9.09
C PHE A 290 -3.67 -18.14 -8.09
N PRO A 291 -3.96 -17.64 -6.88
CA PRO A 291 -2.93 -17.21 -5.96
C PRO A 291 -2.26 -18.36 -5.18
N THR A 292 -2.57 -19.62 -5.49
CA THR A 292 -1.90 -20.80 -4.91
C THR A 292 -1.16 -21.59 -5.98
N ILE A 293 -0.13 -22.35 -5.59
CA ILE A 293 0.62 -23.19 -6.53
C ILE A 293 -0.31 -24.20 -7.21
N ALA A 294 -1.18 -24.85 -6.43
CA ALA A 294 -2.13 -25.82 -6.97
C ALA A 294 -3.11 -25.19 -7.98
N SER A 295 -3.69 -24.03 -7.67
CA SER A 295 -4.63 -23.37 -8.57
C SER A 295 -3.95 -22.85 -9.84
N LEU A 296 -2.74 -22.29 -9.72
CA LEU A 296 -1.97 -21.80 -10.86
C LEU A 296 -1.52 -22.97 -11.77
N ALA A 297 -1.00 -24.05 -11.19
CA ALA A 297 -0.60 -25.25 -11.91
C ALA A 297 -1.79 -25.92 -12.62
N GLY A 298 -2.94 -26.04 -11.95
CA GLY A 298 -4.17 -26.55 -12.52
C GLY A 298 -4.65 -25.71 -13.72
N TYR A 299 -4.56 -24.38 -13.61
CA TYR A 299 -4.88 -23.48 -14.72
C TYR A 299 -3.93 -23.65 -15.91
N LEU A 300 -2.61 -23.72 -15.66
CA LEU A 300 -1.58 -23.87 -16.68
C LEU A 300 -1.58 -25.28 -17.30
N GLY A 301 -1.81 -26.32 -16.48
CA GLY A 301 -1.85 -27.74 -16.91
C GLY A 301 -3.07 -28.08 -17.78
N GLY A 302 -4.08 -27.22 -17.82
CA GLY A 302 -5.25 -27.42 -18.68
C GLY A 302 -6.39 -28.21 -18.05
N ASP A 303 -6.29 -28.58 -16.78
CA ASP A 303 -7.27 -29.40 -16.06
C ASP A 303 -8.42 -28.59 -15.41
N GLY A 304 -8.41 -27.25 -15.55
CA GLY A 304 -9.38 -26.37 -14.90
C GLY A 304 -10.44 -25.78 -15.83
N PRO A 305 -11.69 -25.61 -15.34
CA PRO A 305 -12.80 -25.01 -16.10
C PRO A 305 -12.54 -23.55 -16.52
N ALA A 306 -11.55 -22.89 -15.93
CA ALA A 306 -11.19 -21.49 -16.20
C ALA A 306 -10.54 -21.27 -17.58
N ARG A 307 -9.87 -22.28 -18.16
CA ARG A 307 -9.27 -22.17 -19.51
C ARG A 307 -10.33 -22.09 -20.61
N ALA A 308 -11.47 -22.73 -20.43
CA ALA A 308 -12.59 -22.61 -21.36
C ALA A 308 -13.15 -21.18 -21.43
N ILE A 309 -13.18 -20.46 -20.30
CA ILE A 309 -13.62 -19.06 -20.22
C ILE A 309 -12.55 -18.10 -20.78
N GLY A 310 -11.26 -18.32 -20.48
CA GLY A 310 -10.14 -17.54 -21.03
C GLY A 310 -10.03 -17.67 -22.55
N GLN A 311 -10.13 -18.89 -23.09
CA GLN A 311 -10.11 -19.13 -24.54
C GLN A 311 -11.36 -18.58 -25.25
N ALA A 312 -12.51 -18.50 -24.59
CA ALA A 312 -13.70 -17.86 -25.12
C ALA A 312 -13.56 -16.34 -25.19
N SER A 313 -12.93 -15.73 -24.18
CA SER A 313 -12.60 -14.28 -24.14
C SER A 313 -11.59 -13.91 -25.21
N ASP A 314 -10.51 -14.68 -25.37
CA ASP A 314 -9.47 -14.44 -26.39
C ASP A 314 -9.99 -14.64 -27.81
N ARG A 315 -10.84 -15.64 -28.03
CA ARG A 315 -11.55 -15.81 -29.31
C ARG A 315 -12.47 -14.64 -29.61
N GLY A 316 -13.16 -14.12 -28.59
CA GLY A 316 -14.01 -12.92 -28.68
C GLY A 316 -13.19 -11.66 -29.03
N ALA A 317 -12.02 -11.48 -28.41
CA ALA A 317 -11.12 -10.36 -28.68
C ALA A 317 -10.52 -10.42 -30.10
N ARG A 318 -10.05 -11.59 -30.55
CA ARG A 318 -9.54 -11.81 -31.89
C ARG A 318 -10.63 -11.60 -32.96
N ARG A 319 -11.87 -12.02 -32.67
CA ARG A 319 -13.01 -11.81 -33.61
C ARG A 319 -13.39 -10.33 -33.71
N ARG A 320 -13.33 -9.57 -32.62
CA ARG A 320 -13.53 -8.10 -32.62
C ARG A 320 -12.42 -7.38 -33.41
N GLN A 321 -11.16 -7.75 -33.20
CA GLN A 321 -10.04 -7.20 -33.99
C GLN A 321 -10.14 -7.52 -35.48
N ALA A 322 -10.52 -8.74 -35.83
CA ALA A 322 -10.73 -9.13 -37.24
C ALA A 322 -11.88 -8.37 -37.87
N MET A 323 -13.00 -8.14 -37.15
CA MET A 323 -14.11 -7.30 -37.64
C MET A 323 -13.71 -5.83 -37.78
N ALA A 324 -12.92 -5.29 -36.85
CA ALA A 324 -12.42 -3.92 -36.94
C ALA A 324 -11.49 -3.72 -38.14
N ARG A 325 -10.61 -4.70 -38.45
CA ARG A 325 -9.75 -4.70 -39.68
C ARG A 325 -10.58 -4.78 -40.99
N ARG A 326 -11.64 -5.61 -40.99
CA ARG A 326 -12.54 -5.70 -42.17
C ARG A 326 -13.38 -4.42 -42.37
N ARG A 327 -13.74 -3.72 -41.29
CA ARG A 327 -14.47 -2.44 -41.38
C ARG A 327 -13.57 -1.32 -41.91
N LYS A 328 -12.28 -1.30 -41.52
CA LYS A 328 -11.28 -0.36 -42.05
C LYS A 328 -10.95 -0.61 -43.53
N ALA A 329 -10.98 -1.86 -43.98
CA ALA A 329 -10.71 -2.24 -45.38
C ALA A 329 -11.91 -2.00 -46.34
N ARG A 330 -13.13 -1.74 -45.84
CA ARG A 330 -14.35 -1.47 -46.63
C ARG A 330 -14.75 -0.03 -46.66
N GLY A 331 -14.04 0.86 -45.95
CA GLY A 331 -14.33 2.29 -45.83
C GLY A 331 -13.23 3.20 -46.41
N GLY A 332 -12.38 2.64 -47.30
CA GLY A 332 -11.41 3.37 -48.10
C GLY A 332 -11.78 3.31 -49.57
#